data_ab03fcb9a2e817e3f8c08890ea903c82
#
_entry.id   ab03fcb9a2e817e3f8c08890ea903c82
#
_cell.length_a   1.000
_cell.length_b   1.000
_cell.length_c   1.000
_cell.angle_alpha   90.00
_cell.angle_beta   90.00
_cell.angle_gamma   90.00
#
_symmetry.space_group_name_H-M   'P 1'
#
loop_
_entity.id
_entity.type
_entity.pdbx_description
1 polymer ?
#
loop_
_entity_poly.entity_id
_entity_poly.type
_entity_poly.pdbx_seq_one_letter_code
_entity_poly.pdbx_strand_id
1 'polypeptide(L)'
;MHHDVVIIGGGINGAGLFRDLALHGVNVLLLEKGDFSAQTSQGSSKMLHGGIRYLENFDFGLVQEALEEKNLWLKLAPHICIERQFHLPVYRGGKWPLPFVRLGLFLYDLLSHFQNKPAGHATRETLLQRYPQLRPDGLTGAGTYFDGIVDDHKLALECIWDGEVEPNARSLNYQEVISVERGPIVKITYRDLITKKTSEVSASYVIFATGPFTDELMKQWNIPWEPALLPSKGIHLWLKADALQLHGPMVLPSSDGRVIFVIPQRESILVGTTETPVNEEMFNIKATEADVIYLLKVLNDYFPSANITQSQIINTSAAIRPLVREAGSSDRGKTSRFHRIFRPSQNMYVLLGGKYTTFRRMAQDVCRELVPRLGVAYNPNRTLEPLRRTSIVGTFQNTHVDAEKLHQVIRFEKVRTFDDLVHRRLSWLRPSEEINELAGKSREYWEKEIQK
;
A
#
# COMPACT_ATOMS: atom_id res chain seq x y z
N MET A 1 -26.77 15.51 -9.46
CA MET A 1 -27.07 14.19 -8.84
C MET A 1 -26.69 14.29 -7.38
N HIS A 2 -27.52 13.76 -6.46
CA HIS A 2 -27.24 13.78 -5.01
C HIS A 2 -26.78 12.38 -4.54
N HIS A 3 -25.76 12.36 -3.66
CA HIS A 3 -25.24 11.17 -2.99
C HIS A 3 -25.32 11.32 -1.48
N ASP A 4 -25.46 10.22 -0.74
CA ASP A 4 -25.34 10.26 0.72
C ASP A 4 -23.91 10.63 1.11
N VAL A 5 -22.92 10.02 0.45
CA VAL A 5 -21.51 10.23 0.70
C VAL A 5 -20.74 10.39 -0.61
N VAL A 6 -19.85 11.38 -0.67
CA VAL A 6 -18.79 11.46 -1.69
C VAL A 6 -17.44 11.25 -1.02
N ILE A 7 -16.63 10.32 -1.53
CA ILE A 7 -15.25 10.09 -1.12
C ILE A 7 -14.32 10.73 -2.16
N ILE A 8 -13.35 11.52 -1.71
CA ILE A 8 -12.32 12.14 -2.56
C ILE A 8 -10.99 11.47 -2.28
N GLY A 9 -10.45 10.78 -3.27
CA GLY A 9 -9.21 10.00 -3.22
C GLY A 9 -9.43 8.49 -3.24
N GLY A 10 -8.91 7.82 -4.28
CA GLY A 10 -9.05 6.39 -4.58
C GLY A 10 -7.81 5.55 -4.21
N GLY A 11 -7.04 5.98 -3.21
CA GLY A 11 -6.02 5.15 -2.57
C GLY A 11 -6.62 4.09 -1.65
N ILE A 12 -5.79 3.36 -0.91
CA ILE A 12 -6.23 2.25 -0.05
C ILE A 12 -7.25 2.67 1.02
N ASN A 13 -7.11 3.88 1.58
CA ASN A 13 -8.08 4.39 2.56
C ASN A 13 -9.43 4.68 1.92
N GLY A 14 -9.43 5.34 0.74
CA GLY A 14 -10.66 5.57 -0.02
C GLY A 14 -11.33 4.28 -0.48
N ALA A 15 -10.53 3.29 -0.89
CA ALA A 15 -11.01 1.97 -1.28
C ALA A 15 -11.70 1.22 -0.12
N GLY A 16 -11.08 1.25 1.07
CA GLY A 16 -11.66 0.67 2.28
C GLY A 16 -12.97 1.34 2.70
N LEU A 17 -13.00 2.68 2.71
CA LEU A 17 -14.19 3.47 3.01
C LEU A 17 -15.31 3.20 1.99
N PHE A 18 -14.98 3.17 0.71
CA PHE A 18 -15.94 2.92 -0.36
C PHE A 18 -16.57 1.55 -0.24
N ARG A 19 -15.76 0.50 -0.01
CA ARG A 19 -16.25 -0.86 0.20
C ARG A 19 -17.18 -0.93 1.41
N ASP A 20 -16.78 -0.39 2.56
CA ASP A 20 -17.54 -0.48 3.80
C ASP A 20 -18.90 0.25 3.67
N LEU A 21 -18.91 1.48 3.15
CA LEU A 21 -20.15 2.23 2.89
C LEU A 21 -21.06 1.52 1.90
N ALA A 22 -20.52 1.01 0.79
CA ALA A 22 -21.26 0.28 -0.22
C ALA A 22 -21.92 -0.97 0.36
N LEU A 23 -21.20 -1.77 1.14
CA LEU A 23 -21.72 -2.96 1.82
C LEU A 23 -22.86 -2.65 2.79
N HIS A 24 -22.96 -1.40 3.28
CA HIS A 24 -24.07 -0.92 4.10
C HIS A 24 -25.23 -0.32 3.28
N GLY A 25 -25.16 -0.38 1.94
CA GLY A 25 -26.20 0.11 1.05
C GLY A 25 -26.25 1.64 0.91
N VAL A 26 -25.21 2.35 1.37
CA VAL A 26 -25.08 3.80 1.26
C VAL A 26 -24.92 4.21 -0.21
N ASN A 27 -25.62 5.25 -0.65
CA ASN A 27 -25.42 5.85 -1.97
C ASN A 27 -24.11 6.62 -1.98
N VAL A 28 -23.02 5.97 -2.42
CA VAL A 28 -21.66 6.47 -2.35
C VAL A 28 -21.02 6.68 -3.72
N LEU A 29 -20.37 7.82 -3.89
CA LEU A 29 -19.52 8.13 -5.05
C LEU A 29 -18.06 8.28 -4.61
N LEU A 30 -17.15 7.57 -5.25
CA LEU A 30 -15.70 7.73 -5.10
C LEU A 30 -15.12 8.46 -6.31
N LEU A 31 -14.43 9.58 -6.08
CA LEU A 31 -13.72 10.36 -7.09
C LEU A 31 -12.21 10.28 -6.89
N GLU A 32 -11.49 9.86 -7.94
CA GLU A 32 -10.02 9.78 -7.95
C GLU A 32 -9.46 10.60 -9.12
N LYS A 33 -8.47 11.47 -8.85
CA LYS A 33 -7.85 12.35 -9.83
C LYS A 33 -7.07 11.60 -10.91
N GLY A 34 -6.33 10.55 -10.50
CA GLY A 34 -5.59 9.69 -11.41
C GLY A 34 -6.29 8.36 -11.62
N ASP A 35 -5.50 7.31 -11.86
CA ASP A 35 -6.00 5.96 -11.71
C ASP A 35 -6.04 5.56 -10.22
N PHE A 36 -6.93 4.65 -9.87
CA PHE A 36 -7.05 4.16 -8.50
C PHE A 36 -5.72 3.57 -8.01
N SER A 37 -5.37 3.85 -6.75
CA SER A 37 -4.15 3.36 -6.11
C SER A 37 -2.83 3.86 -6.71
N ALA A 38 -2.83 4.77 -7.68
CA ALA A 38 -1.66 5.16 -8.47
C ALA A 38 -0.58 5.97 -7.71
N GLN A 39 -0.85 6.40 -6.48
CA GLN A 39 0.09 7.19 -5.69
C GLN A 39 0.69 6.35 -4.53
N THR A 40 0.62 6.82 -3.29
CA THR A 40 1.20 6.18 -2.10
C THR A 40 0.86 4.69 -1.98
N SER A 41 -0.35 4.30 -2.36
CA SER A 41 -0.85 2.94 -2.15
C SER A 41 -0.12 1.88 -2.97
N GLN A 42 0.33 2.20 -4.20
CA GLN A 42 1.17 1.29 -5.01
C GLN A 42 2.66 1.35 -4.67
N GLY A 43 3.09 2.35 -3.91
CA GLY A 43 4.49 2.59 -3.56
C GLY A 43 4.89 1.99 -2.21
N SER A 44 4.17 0.99 -1.71
CA SER A 44 4.49 0.30 -0.45
C SER A 44 5.62 -0.72 -0.63
N SER A 45 6.09 -1.31 0.47
CA SER A 45 7.03 -2.45 0.41
C SER A 45 6.35 -3.76 0.00
N LYS A 46 5.14 -3.72 -0.53
CA LYS A 46 4.35 -4.89 -0.97
C LYS A 46 4.12 -5.90 0.16
N MET A 47 3.87 -5.41 1.36
CA MET A 47 3.69 -6.24 2.55
C MET A 47 2.40 -5.91 3.31
N LEU A 48 1.78 -6.97 3.82
CA LEU A 48 0.85 -6.90 4.94
C LEU A 48 1.57 -7.48 6.16
N HIS A 49 1.87 -6.63 7.16
CA HIS A 49 2.74 -7.03 8.25
C HIS A 49 2.31 -6.41 9.59
N GLY A 50 2.58 -7.12 10.68
CA GLY A 50 2.33 -6.61 12.04
C GLY A 50 3.27 -5.48 12.44
N GLY A 51 4.44 -5.40 11.77
CA GLY A 51 5.44 -4.38 12.09
C GLY A 51 6.25 -4.72 13.32
N ILE A 52 7.01 -5.80 13.27
CA ILE A 52 7.86 -6.29 14.36
C ILE A 52 8.73 -5.20 15.00
N ARG A 53 9.16 -4.19 14.22
CA ARG A 53 9.95 -3.05 14.72
C ARG A 53 9.20 -2.23 15.79
N TYR A 54 7.86 -2.23 15.78
CA TYR A 54 7.09 -1.47 16.77
C TYR A 54 7.06 -2.11 18.17
N LEU A 55 7.50 -3.37 18.28
CA LEU A 55 7.74 -4.00 19.58
C LEU A 55 8.83 -3.27 20.37
N GLU A 56 9.80 -2.65 19.68
CA GLU A 56 10.85 -1.83 20.32
C GLU A 56 10.28 -0.58 20.97
N ASN A 57 9.15 -0.07 20.50
CA ASN A 57 8.45 1.09 21.05
C ASN A 57 7.33 0.71 22.03
N PHE A 58 7.16 -0.59 22.32
CA PHE A 58 6.06 -1.13 23.13
C PHE A 58 4.65 -0.86 22.58
N ASP A 59 4.52 -0.64 21.26
CA ASP A 59 3.25 -0.40 20.56
C ASP A 59 2.49 -1.72 20.32
N PHE A 60 2.24 -2.50 21.38
CA PHE A 60 1.66 -3.84 21.29
C PHE A 60 0.27 -3.86 20.63
N GLY A 61 -0.58 -2.89 20.95
CA GLY A 61 -1.90 -2.79 20.35
C GLY A 61 -1.86 -2.58 18.84
N LEU A 62 -0.91 -1.75 18.35
CA LEU A 62 -0.71 -1.50 16.93
C LEU A 62 -0.17 -2.74 16.20
N VAL A 63 0.67 -3.53 16.86
CA VAL A 63 1.20 -4.79 16.31
C VAL A 63 0.09 -5.83 16.24
N GLN A 64 -0.70 -5.99 17.31
CA GLN A 64 -1.81 -6.94 17.37
C GLN A 64 -2.85 -6.64 16.27
N GLU A 65 -3.34 -5.39 16.19
CA GLU A 65 -4.30 -4.98 15.15
C GLU A 65 -3.78 -5.27 13.75
N ALA A 66 -2.51 -4.95 13.48
CA ALA A 66 -1.92 -5.19 12.17
C ALA A 66 -1.75 -6.69 11.86
N LEU A 67 -1.47 -7.54 12.86
CA LEU A 67 -1.42 -8.99 12.70
C LEU A 67 -2.79 -9.60 12.42
N GLU A 68 -3.83 -9.14 13.13
CA GLU A 68 -5.23 -9.55 12.89
C GLU A 68 -5.64 -9.20 11.45
N GLU A 69 -5.41 -7.97 11.00
CA GLU A 69 -5.73 -7.53 9.66
C GLU A 69 -4.92 -8.27 8.59
N LYS A 70 -3.63 -8.50 8.80
CA LYS A 70 -2.80 -9.33 7.90
C LYS A 70 -3.40 -10.73 7.75
N ASN A 71 -3.71 -11.40 8.86
CA ASN A 71 -4.25 -12.76 8.85
C ASN A 71 -5.64 -12.81 8.20
N LEU A 72 -6.43 -11.76 8.35
CA LEU A 72 -7.72 -11.63 7.68
C LEU A 72 -7.53 -11.55 6.16
N TRP A 73 -6.66 -10.66 5.66
CA TRP A 73 -6.47 -10.47 4.23
C TRP A 73 -5.83 -11.67 3.53
N LEU A 74 -4.99 -12.44 4.21
CA LEU A 74 -4.49 -13.73 3.71
C LEU A 74 -5.63 -14.73 3.45
N LYS A 75 -6.76 -14.61 4.16
CA LYS A 75 -7.96 -15.44 3.97
C LYS A 75 -8.92 -14.86 2.93
N LEU A 76 -9.11 -13.53 2.94
CA LEU A 76 -10.08 -12.85 2.07
C LEU A 76 -9.59 -12.72 0.61
N ALA A 77 -8.28 -12.61 0.40
CA ALA A 77 -7.70 -12.36 -0.92
C ALA A 77 -6.43 -13.21 -1.19
N PRO A 78 -6.48 -14.56 -1.10
CA PRO A 78 -5.31 -15.43 -1.22
C PRO A 78 -4.68 -15.41 -2.62
N HIS A 79 -5.38 -14.92 -3.63
CA HIS A 79 -4.89 -14.77 -5.01
C HIS A 79 -3.96 -13.57 -5.19
N ILE A 80 -4.00 -12.58 -4.28
CA ILE A 80 -3.13 -11.39 -4.27
C ILE A 80 -2.39 -11.18 -2.95
N CYS A 81 -2.65 -12.02 -1.93
CA CYS A 81 -2.00 -11.98 -0.63
C CYS A 81 -1.47 -13.38 -0.28
N ILE A 82 -0.17 -13.50 -0.01
CA ILE A 82 0.45 -14.77 0.38
C ILE A 82 1.35 -14.59 1.59
N GLU A 83 1.44 -15.63 2.40
CA GLU A 83 2.37 -15.66 3.53
C GLU A 83 3.76 -16.12 3.09
N ARG A 84 4.81 -15.46 3.60
CA ARG A 84 6.23 -15.81 3.36
C ARG A 84 7.02 -15.81 4.66
N GLN A 85 8.04 -16.66 4.71
CA GLN A 85 8.99 -16.69 5.82
C GLN A 85 10.08 -15.63 5.61
N PHE A 86 10.20 -14.70 6.55
CA PHE A 86 11.21 -13.66 6.59
C PHE A 86 12.41 -14.11 7.42
N HIS A 87 13.60 -13.67 7.03
CA HIS A 87 14.85 -13.94 7.73
C HIS A 87 15.47 -12.61 8.19
N LEU A 88 15.72 -12.51 9.49
CA LEU A 88 16.39 -11.37 10.14
C LEU A 88 17.80 -11.82 10.56
N PRO A 89 18.85 -11.63 9.74
CA PRO A 89 20.22 -12.02 10.08
C PRO A 89 20.72 -11.20 11.27
N VAL A 90 21.39 -11.88 12.20
CA VAL A 90 21.93 -11.31 13.44
C VAL A 90 23.44 -11.41 13.42
N TYR A 91 24.10 -10.27 13.64
CA TYR A 91 25.55 -10.14 13.66
C TYR A 91 26.07 -9.78 15.07
N ARG A 92 27.30 -10.20 15.38
CA ARG A 92 27.99 -9.76 16.60
C ARG A 92 28.17 -8.24 16.56
N GLY A 93 27.90 -7.59 17.71
CA GLY A 93 27.92 -6.13 17.79
C GLY A 93 26.72 -5.42 17.14
N GLY A 94 25.77 -6.17 16.58
CA GLY A 94 24.51 -5.63 16.10
C GLY A 94 23.61 -5.15 17.26
N LYS A 95 22.54 -4.44 16.92
CA LYS A 95 21.61 -3.81 17.90
C LYS A 95 21.03 -4.84 18.89
N TRP A 96 20.68 -6.04 18.42
CA TRP A 96 20.02 -7.08 19.20
C TRP A 96 20.74 -8.42 19.05
N PRO A 97 21.14 -9.08 20.18
CA PRO A 97 21.67 -10.43 20.15
C PRO A 97 20.56 -11.45 19.80
N LEU A 98 20.93 -12.59 19.23
CA LEU A 98 20.00 -13.61 18.74
C LEU A 98 18.96 -14.07 19.79
N PRO A 99 19.30 -14.29 21.08
CA PRO A 99 18.31 -14.66 22.09
C PRO A 99 17.22 -13.58 22.26
N PHE A 100 17.58 -12.29 22.16
CA PHE A 100 16.65 -11.19 22.28
C PHE A 100 15.73 -11.10 21.06
N VAL A 101 16.28 -11.31 19.85
CA VAL A 101 15.49 -11.42 18.61
C VAL A 101 14.47 -12.56 18.73
N ARG A 102 14.88 -13.73 19.25
CA ARG A 102 13.98 -14.87 19.44
C ARG A 102 12.84 -14.56 20.43
N LEU A 103 13.14 -13.83 21.52
CA LEU A 103 12.13 -13.39 22.47
C LEU A 103 11.12 -12.43 21.81
N GLY A 104 11.61 -11.46 21.03
CA GLY A 104 10.76 -10.54 20.28
C GLY A 104 9.85 -11.25 19.27
N LEU A 105 10.37 -12.27 18.58
CA LEU A 105 9.60 -13.09 17.64
C LEU A 105 8.56 -13.96 18.34
N PHE A 106 8.87 -14.51 19.50
CA PHE A 106 7.90 -15.22 20.33
C PHE A 106 6.75 -14.28 20.77
N LEU A 107 7.08 -13.06 21.18
CA LEU A 107 6.07 -12.07 21.53
C LEU A 107 5.22 -11.66 20.31
N TYR A 108 5.81 -11.62 19.12
CA TYR A 108 5.09 -11.37 17.88
C TYR A 108 4.06 -12.47 17.57
N ASP A 109 4.42 -13.74 17.78
CA ASP A 109 3.50 -14.86 17.63
C ASP A 109 2.39 -14.82 18.71
N LEU A 110 2.72 -14.48 19.94
CA LEU A 110 1.74 -14.31 21.02
C LEU A 110 0.71 -13.22 20.66
N LEU A 111 1.15 -12.06 20.15
CA LEU A 111 0.29 -10.97 19.74
C LEU A 111 -0.58 -11.32 18.51
N SER A 112 -0.16 -12.29 17.70
CA SER A 112 -0.98 -12.84 16.64
C SER A 112 -1.99 -13.90 17.12
N HIS A 113 -2.08 -14.14 18.44
CA HIS A 113 -2.81 -15.26 19.02
C HIS A 113 -2.41 -16.61 18.40
N PHE A 114 -1.13 -16.76 18.04
CA PHE A 114 -0.56 -17.94 17.37
C PHE A 114 -1.28 -18.31 16.05
N GLN A 115 -1.88 -17.34 15.38
CA GLN A 115 -2.49 -17.55 14.06
C GLN A 115 -1.47 -17.52 12.92
N ASN A 116 -0.28 -16.97 13.16
CA ASN A 116 0.85 -17.07 12.24
C ASN A 116 1.44 -18.47 12.25
N LYS A 117 2.13 -18.86 11.18
CA LYS A 117 3.08 -19.96 11.29
C LYS A 117 4.16 -19.61 12.31
N PRO A 118 4.61 -20.59 13.14
CA PRO A 118 5.50 -20.32 14.25
C PRO A 118 6.80 -19.64 13.82
N ALA A 119 7.19 -18.62 14.56
CA ALA A 119 8.52 -18.04 14.44
C ALA A 119 9.59 -19.02 14.91
N GLY A 120 10.81 -18.85 14.42
CA GLY A 120 11.92 -19.73 14.72
C GLY A 120 13.26 -19.03 14.60
N HIS A 121 14.30 -19.83 14.38
CA HIS A 121 15.64 -19.34 14.11
C HIS A 121 16.36 -20.26 13.13
N ALA A 122 17.32 -19.70 12.40
CA ALA A 122 18.26 -20.43 11.56
C ALA A 122 19.67 -20.29 12.14
N THR A 123 20.42 -21.41 12.15
CA THR A 123 21.84 -21.37 12.52
C THR A 123 22.65 -20.63 11.45
N ARG A 124 23.86 -20.21 11.80
CA ARG A 124 24.80 -19.60 10.86
C ARG A 124 25.03 -20.47 9.63
N GLU A 125 25.27 -21.77 9.84
CA GLU A 125 25.55 -22.75 8.79
C GLU A 125 24.36 -22.89 7.83
N THR A 126 23.16 -23.09 8.36
CA THR A 126 21.92 -23.19 7.58
C THR A 126 21.69 -21.92 6.77
N LEU A 127 21.95 -20.76 7.37
CA LEU A 127 21.74 -19.48 6.72
C LEU A 127 22.72 -19.26 5.57
N LEU A 128 23.99 -19.57 5.74
CA LEU A 128 25.02 -19.45 4.69
C LEU A 128 24.85 -20.47 3.55
N GLN A 129 24.32 -21.66 3.85
CA GLN A 129 23.93 -22.61 2.80
C GLN A 129 22.76 -22.06 1.96
N ARG A 130 21.80 -21.44 2.62
CA ARG A 130 20.61 -20.90 1.94
C ARG A 130 20.86 -19.56 1.26
N TYR A 131 21.79 -18.75 1.76
CA TYR A 131 22.16 -17.43 1.26
C TYR A 131 23.69 -17.33 1.15
N PRO A 132 24.31 -17.95 0.14
CA PRO A 132 25.77 -18.09 0.06
C PRO A 132 26.51 -16.76 -0.14
N GLN A 133 25.82 -15.73 -0.63
CA GLN A 133 26.37 -14.37 -0.80
C GLN A 133 26.30 -13.53 0.47
N LEU A 134 25.60 -13.99 1.53
CA LEU A 134 25.48 -13.26 2.80
C LEU A 134 26.85 -13.23 3.49
N ARG A 135 27.20 -12.05 4.03
CA ARG A 135 28.47 -11.84 4.74
C ARG A 135 28.61 -12.85 5.89
N PRO A 136 29.65 -13.68 5.92
CA PRO A 136 29.85 -14.67 6.97
C PRO A 136 30.43 -14.11 8.26
N ASP A 137 31.19 -13.01 8.17
CA ASP A 137 31.93 -12.43 9.30
C ASP A 137 30.98 -11.82 10.32
N GLY A 138 31.11 -12.28 11.56
CA GLY A 138 30.28 -11.83 12.67
C GLY A 138 28.85 -12.37 12.68
N LEU A 139 28.42 -13.14 11.65
CA LEU A 139 27.09 -13.73 11.61
C LEU A 139 26.91 -14.77 12.71
N THR A 140 25.86 -14.64 13.52
CA THR A 140 25.52 -15.56 14.62
C THR A 140 24.35 -16.48 14.29
N GLY A 141 23.54 -16.12 13.30
CA GLY A 141 22.33 -16.82 12.89
C GLY A 141 21.27 -15.84 12.41
N ALA A 142 20.02 -16.28 12.34
CA ALA A 142 18.89 -15.42 12.03
C ALA A 142 17.65 -15.75 12.88
N GLY A 143 16.85 -14.75 13.20
CA GLY A 143 15.47 -14.97 13.55
C GLY A 143 14.63 -15.21 12.29
N THR A 144 13.62 -16.08 12.38
CA THR A 144 12.69 -16.34 11.27
C THR A 144 11.25 -16.17 11.73
N TYR A 145 10.42 -15.55 10.89
CA TYR A 145 9.01 -15.30 11.19
C TYR A 145 8.20 -15.20 9.91
N PHE A 146 6.87 -15.17 10.02
CA PHE A 146 6.00 -15.14 8.86
C PHE A 146 5.20 -13.84 8.80
N ASP A 147 5.22 -13.21 7.60
CA ASP A 147 4.42 -12.04 7.27
C ASP A 147 3.84 -12.18 5.85
N GLY A 148 2.89 -11.28 5.51
CA GLY A 148 2.22 -11.29 4.22
C GLY A 148 2.96 -10.50 3.17
N ILE A 149 3.00 -11.03 1.95
CA ILE A 149 3.31 -10.30 0.72
C ILE A 149 1.99 -10.04 0.00
N VAL A 150 1.82 -8.84 -0.53
CA VAL A 150 0.57 -8.40 -1.17
C VAL A 150 0.85 -7.68 -2.48
N ASP A 151 -0.07 -7.82 -3.41
CA ASP A 151 -0.20 -6.87 -4.52
C ASP A 151 -1.01 -5.66 -4.04
N ASP A 152 -0.30 -4.62 -3.62
CA ASP A 152 -0.90 -3.49 -2.92
C ASP A 152 -1.88 -2.68 -3.78
N HIS A 153 -1.59 -2.47 -5.05
CA HIS A 153 -2.53 -1.75 -5.91
C HIS A 153 -3.76 -2.61 -6.24
N LYS A 154 -3.61 -3.92 -6.47
CA LYS A 154 -4.75 -4.82 -6.73
C LYS A 154 -5.66 -4.93 -5.51
N LEU A 155 -5.12 -5.01 -4.30
CA LEU A 155 -5.96 -5.05 -3.10
C LEU A 155 -6.87 -3.80 -2.99
N ALA A 156 -6.34 -2.61 -3.29
CA ALA A 156 -7.16 -1.40 -3.33
C ALA A 156 -8.21 -1.43 -4.46
N LEU A 157 -7.83 -1.86 -5.67
CA LEU A 157 -8.74 -2.00 -6.81
C LEU A 157 -9.87 -2.97 -6.52
N GLU A 158 -9.55 -4.14 -5.98
CA GLU A 158 -10.54 -5.17 -5.68
C GLU A 158 -11.51 -4.76 -4.57
N CYS A 159 -11.06 -3.98 -3.58
CA CYS A 159 -11.97 -3.36 -2.61
C CYS A 159 -12.95 -2.38 -3.29
N ILE A 160 -12.48 -1.61 -4.27
CA ILE A 160 -13.35 -0.71 -5.04
C ILE A 160 -14.35 -1.52 -5.88
N TRP A 161 -13.89 -2.53 -6.60
CA TRP A 161 -14.75 -3.36 -7.44
C TRP A 161 -15.76 -4.18 -6.64
N ASP A 162 -15.38 -4.66 -5.45
CA ASP A 162 -16.31 -5.33 -4.54
C ASP A 162 -17.41 -4.38 -4.06
N GLY A 163 -17.06 -3.13 -3.76
CA GLY A 163 -18.05 -2.09 -3.43
C GLY A 163 -19.01 -1.81 -4.60
N GLU A 164 -18.53 -1.80 -5.84
CA GLU A 164 -19.37 -1.59 -7.05
C GLU A 164 -20.31 -2.75 -7.41
N VAL A 165 -20.26 -3.86 -6.70
CA VAL A 165 -21.32 -4.89 -6.79
C VAL A 165 -22.64 -4.33 -6.26
N GLU A 166 -22.58 -3.36 -5.35
CA GLU A 166 -23.77 -2.70 -4.81
C GLU A 166 -24.31 -1.66 -5.80
N PRO A 167 -25.62 -1.64 -6.09
CA PRO A 167 -26.21 -0.80 -7.15
C PRO A 167 -26.11 0.70 -6.87
N ASN A 168 -26.00 1.10 -5.60
CA ASN A 168 -25.90 2.48 -5.17
C ASN A 168 -24.45 3.00 -5.02
N ALA A 169 -23.45 2.18 -5.34
CA ALA A 169 -22.05 2.53 -5.22
C ALA A 169 -21.41 2.73 -6.59
N ARG A 170 -20.72 3.85 -6.75
CA ARG A 170 -20.05 4.19 -8.00
C ARG A 170 -18.67 4.77 -7.74
N SER A 171 -17.67 4.34 -8.50
CA SER A 171 -16.33 4.91 -8.48
C SER A 171 -15.93 5.45 -9.85
N LEU A 172 -15.20 6.56 -9.87
CA LEU A 172 -14.73 7.22 -11.09
C LEU A 172 -13.26 7.60 -10.92
N ASN A 173 -12.40 7.08 -11.81
CA ASN A 173 -11.02 7.50 -11.93
C ASN A 173 -10.87 8.61 -12.98
N TYR A 174 -9.74 9.32 -12.96
CA TYR A 174 -9.46 10.50 -13.77
C TYR A 174 -10.46 11.66 -13.57
N GLN A 175 -11.01 11.78 -12.37
CA GLN A 175 -11.92 12.86 -11.97
C GLN A 175 -11.22 13.79 -10.95
N GLU A 176 -10.72 14.91 -11.43
CA GLU A 176 -10.10 15.92 -10.58
C GLU A 176 -11.17 16.78 -9.92
N VAL A 177 -11.26 16.76 -8.59
CA VAL A 177 -12.12 17.68 -7.85
C VAL A 177 -11.51 19.07 -7.90
N ILE A 178 -12.27 20.03 -8.46
CA ILE A 178 -11.85 21.42 -8.65
C ILE A 178 -12.24 22.27 -7.46
N SER A 179 -13.49 22.11 -6.96
CA SER A 179 -14.00 22.86 -5.83
C SER A 179 -14.90 22.02 -4.93
N VAL A 180 -14.94 22.40 -3.66
CA VAL A 180 -15.83 21.85 -2.65
C VAL A 180 -16.48 23.01 -1.92
N GLU A 181 -17.78 23.21 -2.16
CA GLU A 181 -18.56 24.28 -1.54
C GLU A 181 -19.27 23.75 -0.28
N ARG A 182 -18.94 24.36 0.86
CA ARG A 182 -19.51 24.00 2.16
C ARG A 182 -20.96 24.48 2.32
N GLY A 183 -21.76 23.66 2.95
CA GLY A 183 -23.17 23.99 3.28
C GLY A 183 -23.82 22.80 3.98
N PRO A 184 -25.13 22.87 4.32
CA PRO A 184 -25.88 21.70 4.81
C PRO A 184 -25.82 20.52 3.84
N ILE A 185 -25.78 20.81 2.55
CA ILE A 185 -25.49 19.92 1.44
C ILE A 185 -24.20 20.45 0.79
N VAL A 186 -23.19 19.58 0.68
CA VAL A 186 -21.92 19.93 0.08
C VAL A 186 -22.03 19.79 -1.44
N LYS A 187 -21.58 20.81 -2.19
CA LYS A 187 -21.48 20.75 -3.66
C LYS A 187 -20.03 20.49 -4.06
N ILE A 188 -19.83 19.60 -5.01
CA ILE A 188 -18.51 19.19 -5.48
C ILE A 188 -18.48 19.33 -7.01
N THR A 189 -17.59 20.20 -7.49
CA THR A 189 -17.30 20.31 -8.92
C THR A 189 -16.06 19.52 -9.25
N TYR A 190 -16.14 18.66 -10.26
CA TYR A 190 -15.02 17.86 -10.72
C TYR A 190 -14.92 17.84 -12.24
N ARG A 191 -13.72 17.62 -12.73
CA ARG A 191 -13.38 17.57 -14.15
C ARG A 191 -12.81 16.23 -14.54
N ASP A 192 -13.37 15.60 -15.56
CA ASP A 192 -12.78 14.42 -16.19
C ASP A 192 -11.50 14.82 -16.93
N LEU A 193 -10.36 14.28 -16.53
CA LEU A 193 -9.05 14.64 -17.09
C LEU A 193 -8.82 14.08 -18.50
N ILE A 194 -9.60 13.09 -18.93
CA ILE A 194 -9.54 12.51 -20.29
C ILE A 194 -10.42 13.33 -21.23
N THR A 195 -11.71 13.44 -20.92
CA THR A 195 -12.70 14.11 -21.79
C THR A 195 -12.76 15.63 -21.60
N LYS A 196 -12.11 16.17 -20.56
CA LYS A 196 -12.13 17.59 -20.16
C LYS A 196 -13.49 18.11 -19.72
N LYS A 197 -14.49 17.25 -19.63
CA LYS A 197 -15.86 17.63 -19.22
C LYS A 197 -15.89 17.93 -17.71
N THR A 198 -16.50 19.06 -17.35
CA THR A 198 -16.80 19.42 -15.96
C THR A 198 -18.20 18.94 -15.57
N SER A 199 -18.35 18.47 -14.36
CA SER A 199 -19.60 17.98 -13.78
C SER A 199 -19.73 18.43 -12.34
N GLU A 200 -20.97 18.46 -11.83
CA GLU A 200 -21.28 18.81 -10.44
C GLU A 200 -22.12 17.71 -9.79
N VAL A 201 -21.82 17.43 -8.54
CA VAL A 201 -22.62 16.55 -7.68
C VAL A 201 -22.81 17.22 -6.32
N SER A 202 -23.82 16.76 -5.59
CA SER A 202 -24.03 17.16 -4.20
C SER A 202 -23.98 15.96 -3.27
N ALA A 203 -23.60 16.17 -2.02
CA ALA A 203 -23.50 15.12 -1.02
C ALA A 203 -23.98 15.60 0.36
N SER A 204 -24.61 14.68 1.11
CA SER A 204 -24.90 14.90 2.52
C SER A 204 -23.61 14.94 3.35
N TYR A 205 -22.64 14.06 3.03
CA TYR A 205 -21.33 13.99 3.67
C TYR A 205 -20.21 13.86 2.65
N VAL A 206 -19.04 14.40 3.01
CA VAL A 206 -17.80 14.23 2.21
C VAL A 206 -16.70 13.64 3.07
N ILE A 207 -16.00 12.65 2.53
CA ILE A 207 -14.82 12.06 3.16
C ILE A 207 -13.60 12.32 2.29
N PHE A 208 -12.59 12.98 2.86
CA PHE A 208 -11.33 13.23 2.22
C PHE A 208 -10.35 12.10 2.59
N ALA A 209 -9.99 11.29 1.61
CA ALA A 209 -8.99 10.23 1.69
C ALA A 209 -7.79 10.56 0.78
N THR A 210 -7.40 11.83 0.75
CA THR A 210 -6.45 12.43 -0.19
C THR A 210 -4.98 12.20 0.18
N GLY A 211 -4.73 11.41 1.23
CA GLY A 211 -3.38 10.98 1.62
C GLY A 211 -2.40 12.14 1.83
N PRO A 212 -1.21 12.11 1.22
CA PRO A 212 -0.19 13.15 1.43
C PRO A 212 -0.56 14.53 0.86
N PHE A 213 -1.56 14.61 0.00
CA PHE A 213 -1.99 15.85 -0.64
C PHE A 213 -3.03 16.64 0.17
N THR A 214 -3.43 16.13 1.33
CA THR A 214 -4.56 16.68 2.10
C THR A 214 -4.35 18.14 2.48
N ASP A 215 -3.19 18.51 3.05
CA ASP A 215 -2.95 19.87 3.53
C ASP A 215 -3.04 20.91 2.39
N GLU A 216 -2.50 20.56 1.21
CA GLU A 216 -2.53 21.40 0.03
C GLU A 216 -3.95 21.53 -0.55
N LEU A 217 -4.68 20.43 -0.68
CA LEU A 217 -6.02 20.39 -1.23
C LEU A 217 -7.04 21.09 -0.33
N MET A 218 -6.93 20.94 1.00
CA MET A 218 -7.78 21.68 1.94
C MET A 218 -7.61 23.19 1.80
N LYS A 219 -6.37 23.65 1.62
CA LYS A 219 -6.08 25.06 1.34
C LYS A 219 -6.65 25.50 -0.01
N GLN A 220 -6.46 24.68 -1.05
CA GLN A 220 -6.97 24.97 -2.40
C GLN A 220 -8.50 25.12 -2.41
N TRP A 221 -9.22 24.28 -1.66
CA TRP A 221 -10.69 24.30 -1.60
C TRP A 221 -11.24 25.24 -0.51
N ASN A 222 -10.39 26.06 0.13
CA ASN A 222 -10.77 26.98 1.21
C ASN A 222 -11.54 26.30 2.37
N ILE A 223 -11.16 25.07 2.69
CA ILE A 223 -11.69 24.32 3.83
C ILE A 223 -10.90 24.72 5.08
N PRO A 224 -11.55 25.06 6.23
CA PRO A 224 -10.84 25.34 7.48
C PRO A 224 -10.00 24.14 7.90
N TRP A 225 -8.68 24.31 7.87
CA TRP A 225 -7.73 23.22 8.08
C TRP A 225 -6.43 23.73 8.67
N GLU A 226 -5.96 23.07 9.71
CA GLU A 226 -4.60 23.25 10.20
C GLU A 226 -3.72 22.14 9.62
N PRO A 227 -2.55 22.46 9.02
CA PRO A 227 -1.67 21.47 8.43
C PRO A 227 -1.32 20.34 9.41
N ALA A 228 -1.74 19.15 9.09
CA ALA A 228 -1.63 17.98 9.95
C ALA A 228 -0.53 16.98 9.52
N LEU A 229 0.06 17.19 8.32
CA LEU A 229 0.98 16.23 7.73
C LEU A 229 2.45 16.56 7.99
N LEU A 230 3.24 15.51 8.07
CA LEU A 230 4.69 15.51 8.06
C LEU A 230 5.17 14.53 6.95
N PRO A 231 5.04 14.90 5.66
CA PRO A 231 5.26 13.98 4.57
C PRO A 231 6.69 13.44 4.53
N SER A 232 6.83 12.14 4.27
CA SER A 232 8.11 11.45 4.18
C SER A 232 8.19 10.61 2.92
N LYS A 233 9.23 10.86 2.11
CA LYS A 233 9.53 10.07 0.91
C LYS A 233 10.15 8.73 1.29
N GLY A 234 9.65 7.66 0.69
CA GLY A 234 10.27 6.35 0.69
C GLY A 234 10.48 5.87 -0.73
N ILE A 235 11.65 5.30 -1.03
CA ILE A 235 11.92 4.72 -2.34
C ILE A 235 12.18 3.23 -2.25
N HIS A 236 11.95 2.54 -3.36
CA HIS A 236 12.36 1.16 -3.55
C HIS A 236 13.15 1.02 -4.84
N LEU A 237 14.12 0.11 -4.83
CA LEU A 237 14.82 -0.39 -6.01
C LEU A 237 14.18 -1.70 -6.45
N TRP A 238 14.08 -1.89 -7.75
CA TRP A 238 13.79 -3.15 -8.36
C TRP A 238 15.05 -3.66 -9.04
N LEU A 239 15.59 -4.77 -8.57
CA LEU A 239 16.81 -5.39 -9.11
C LEU A 239 16.43 -6.57 -10.00
N LYS A 240 17.32 -6.93 -10.91
CA LYS A 240 17.26 -8.21 -11.65
C LYS A 240 17.16 -9.37 -10.68
N ALA A 241 16.43 -10.43 -11.02
CA ALA A 241 16.24 -11.59 -10.16
C ALA A 241 17.56 -12.31 -9.83
N ASP A 242 18.53 -12.29 -10.74
CA ASP A 242 19.85 -12.90 -10.61
C ASP A 242 20.87 -12.05 -9.84
N ALA A 243 20.53 -10.80 -9.47
CA ALA A 243 21.41 -9.94 -8.69
C ALA A 243 21.75 -10.52 -7.31
N LEU A 244 20.83 -11.29 -6.71
CA LEU A 244 21.01 -11.97 -5.43
C LEU A 244 20.37 -13.36 -5.45
N GLN A 245 21.05 -14.35 -4.91
CA GLN A 245 20.50 -15.68 -4.68
C GLN A 245 19.67 -15.68 -3.38
N LEU A 246 18.37 -15.43 -3.51
CA LEU A 246 17.46 -15.34 -2.38
C LEU A 246 16.42 -16.48 -2.41
N HIS A 247 16.27 -17.17 -1.28
CA HIS A 247 15.26 -18.21 -1.08
C HIS A 247 14.06 -17.74 -0.23
N GLY A 248 13.98 -16.45 0.06
CA GLY A 248 12.90 -15.81 0.80
C GLY A 248 13.24 -14.38 1.17
N PRO A 249 12.25 -13.63 1.66
CA PRO A 249 12.45 -12.25 2.10
C PRO A 249 13.45 -12.13 3.25
N MET A 250 14.22 -11.05 3.23
CA MET A 250 15.15 -10.70 4.29
C MET A 250 14.84 -9.32 4.87
N VAL A 251 15.17 -9.18 6.15
CA VAL A 251 15.02 -7.94 6.92
C VAL A 251 16.41 -7.52 7.36
N LEU A 252 16.91 -6.43 6.84
CA LEU A 252 18.28 -5.97 7.02
C LEU A 252 18.30 -4.69 7.88
N PRO A 253 18.64 -4.77 9.17
CA PRO A 253 18.89 -3.58 9.99
C PRO A 253 20.07 -2.77 9.43
N SER A 254 19.85 -1.48 9.20
CA SER A 254 20.92 -0.55 8.80
C SER A 254 21.59 0.07 10.01
N SER A 255 22.84 0.53 9.84
CA SER A 255 23.63 1.17 10.90
C SER A 255 23.00 2.47 11.44
N ASP A 256 22.13 3.11 10.69
CA ASP A 256 21.38 4.31 11.08
C ASP A 256 20.04 3.99 11.79
N GLY A 257 19.79 2.70 12.12
CA GLY A 257 18.61 2.24 12.84
C GLY A 257 17.38 2.00 11.95
N ARG A 258 17.48 2.21 10.64
CA ARG A 258 16.42 1.86 9.68
C ARG A 258 16.42 0.36 9.40
N VAL A 259 15.35 -0.10 8.78
CA VAL A 259 15.19 -1.49 8.33
C VAL A 259 14.93 -1.50 6.85
N ILE A 260 15.73 -2.26 6.12
CA ILE A 260 15.60 -2.46 4.68
C ILE A 260 15.05 -3.87 4.43
N PHE A 261 13.97 -3.95 3.67
CA PHE A 261 13.43 -5.20 3.20
C PHE A 261 14.07 -5.57 1.86
N VAL A 262 14.40 -6.84 1.70
CA VAL A 262 14.86 -7.43 0.43
C VAL A 262 13.91 -8.58 0.13
N ILE A 263 13.04 -8.38 -0.85
CA ILE A 263 11.89 -9.26 -1.10
C ILE A 263 12.00 -9.83 -2.52
N PRO A 264 12.32 -11.13 -2.68
CA PRO A 264 12.30 -11.76 -3.98
C PRO A 264 10.86 -11.78 -4.52
N GLN A 265 10.73 -11.30 -5.73
CA GLN A 265 9.53 -11.39 -6.55
C GLN A 265 9.75 -12.47 -7.63
N ARG A 266 8.79 -12.69 -8.52
CA ARG A 266 8.92 -13.75 -9.53
C ARG A 266 10.14 -13.56 -10.44
N GLU A 267 10.39 -12.35 -10.94
CA GLU A 267 11.47 -12.04 -11.89
C GLU A 267 12.33 -10.84 -11.51
N SER A 268 12.21 -10.42 -10.26
CA SER A 268 12.93 -9.26 -9.74
C SER A 268 13.08 -9.34 -8.22
N ILE A 269 13.84 -8.42 -7.66
CA ILE A 269 14.00 -8.28 -6.22
C ILE A 269 13.62 -6.85 -5.83
N LEU A 270 12.64 -6.70 -4.94
CA LEU A 270 12.27 -5.42 -4.35
C LEU A 270 13.16 -5.13 -3.15
N VAL A 271 13.79 -3.96 -3.14
CA VAL A 271 14.66 -3.51 -2.04
C VAL A 271 14.20 -2.15 -1.54
N GLY A 272 13.97 -2.02 -0.28
CA GLY A 272 13.58 -0.76 0.33
C GLY A 272 13.23 -0.89 1.81
N THR A 273 13.07 0.19 2.46
CA THR A 273 12.75 1.53 1.92
C THR A 273 13.64 2.59 2.58
N THR A 274 13.76 3.73 1.93
CA THR A 274 14.35 4.93 2.56
C THR A 274 13.31 5.71 3.38
N GLU A 275 13.77 6.71 4.11
CA GLU A 275 12.93 7.70 4.79
C GLU A 275 13.61 9.07 4.73
N THR A 276 13.11 9.93 3.83
CA THR A 276 13.68 11.27 3.61
C THR A 276 12.60 12.34 3.63
N PRO A 277 12.90 13.58 4.08
CA PRO A 277 11.97 14.70 3.99
C PRO A 277 11.55 14.96 2.55
N VAL A 278 10.31 15.44 2.35
CA VAL A 278 9.82 15.88 1.05
C VAL A 278 10.06 17.38 0.93
N ASN A 279 10.88 17.78 -0.06
CA ASN A 279 11.21 19.19 -0.36
C ASN A 279 10.90 19.55 -1.83
N GLU A 280 10.14 18.70 -2.52
CA GLU A 280 9.82 18.80 -3.94
C GLU A 280 8.33 18.59 -4.19
N GLU A 281 7.88 18.80 -5.42
CA GLU A 281 6.50 18.59 -5.82
C GLU A 281 6.06 17.14 -5.56
N MET A 282 4.96 16.97 -4.80
CA MET A 282 4.56 15.66 -4.30
C MET A 282 4.00 14.71 -5.38
N PHE A 283 3.43 15.25 -6.48
CA PHE A 283 2.84 14.41 -7.53
C PHE A 283 3.87 13.73 -8.43
N ASN A 284 5.08 14.29 -8.57
CA ASN A 284 6.12 13.81 -9.47
C ASN A 284 7.36 13.29 -8.73
N ILE A 285 7.17 12.81 -7.52
CA ILE A 285 8.28 12.39 -6.67
C ILE A 285 9.03 11.21 -7.29
N LYS A 286 10.37 11.27 -7.26
CA LYS A 286 11.26 10.26 -7.83
C LYS A 286 12.35 9.87 -6.84
N ALA A 287 12.96 8.70 -7.07
CA ALA A 287 14.19 8.33 -6.39
C ALA A 287 15.33 9.28 -6.80
N THR A 288 16.11 9.73 -5.84
CA THR A 288 17.34 10.48 -6.08
C THR A 288 18.54 9.54 -6.15
N GLU A 289 19.65 10.01 -6.71
CA GLU A 289 20.91 9.24 -6.73
C GLU A 289 21.37 8.91 -5.30
N ALA A 290 21.22 9.82 -4.36
CA ALA A 290 21.54 9.58 -2.95
C ALA A 290 20.70 8.45 -2.32
N ASP A 291 19.42 8.36 -2.66
CA ASP A 291 18.55 7.25 -2.23
C ASP A 291 19.05 5.91 -2.77
N VAL A 292 19.44 5.88 -4.06
CA VAL A 292 19.97 4.69 -4.73
C VAL A 292 21.28 4.23 -4.09
N ILE A 293 22.24 5.15 -3.93
CA ILE A 293 23.56 4.88 -3.31
C ILE A 293 23.36 4.32 -1.89
N TYR A 294 22.46 4.91 -1.10
CA TYR A 294 22.18 4.44 0.25
C TYR A 294 21.71 2.98 0.27
N LEU A 295 20.74 2.61 -0.57
CA LEU A 295 20.22 1.23 -0.61
C LEU A 295 21.26 0.24 -1.14
N LEU A 296 22.03 0.60 -2.18
CA LEU A 296 23.12 -0.23 -2.71
C LEU A 296 24.21 -0.44 -1.66
N LYS A 297 24.54 0.59 -0.87
CA LYS A 297 25.51 0.45 0.23
C LYS A 297 25.02 -0.59 1.25
N VAL A 298 23.76 -0.48 1.72
CA VAL A 298 23.22 -1.45 2.69
C VAL A 298 23.24 -2.86 2.11
N LEU A 299 22.87 -3.04 0.84
CA LEU A 299 22.92 -4.35 0.20
C LEU A 299 24.35 -4.91 0.16
N ASN A 300 25.33 -4.13 -0.27
CA ASN A 300 26.72 -4.60 -0.37
C ASN A 300 27.39 -4.80 1.00
N ASP A 301 26.92 -4.12 2.06
CA ASP A 301 27.33 -4.39 3.44
C ASP A 301 26.88 -5.79 3.90
N TYR A 302 25.73 -6.26 3.45
CA TYR A 302 25.19 -7.59 3.76
C TYR A 302 25.60 -8.68 2.76
N PHE A 303 25.75 -8.34 1.49
CA PHE A 303 26.06 -9.25 0.39
C PHE A 303 27.33 -8.82 -0.38
N PRO A 304 28.51 -8.76 0.29
CA PRO A 304 29.72 -8.18 -0.31
C PRO A 304 30.19 -8.92 -1.57
N SER A 305 30.00 -10.24 -1.65
CA SER A 305 30.37 -11.02 -2.83
C SER A 305 29.47 -10.81 -4.04
N ALA A 306 28.27 -10.27 -3.86
CA ALA A 306 27.36 -9.98 -4.96
C ALA A 306 27.78 -8.73 -5.75
N ASN A 307 28.51 -7.80 -5.12
CA ASN A 307 29.00 -6.54 -5.71
C ASN A 307 27.93 -5.82 -6.55
N ILE A 308 26.79 -5.54 -5.91
CA ILE A 308 25.62 -4.99 -6.57
C ILE A 308 25.87 -3.54 -6.97
N THR A 309 25.64 -3.23 -8.25
CA THR A 309 25.85 -1.90 -8.84
C THR A 309 24.55 -1.35 -9.46
N GLN A 310 24.58 -0.13 -9.94
CA GLN A 310 23.43 0.47 -10.63
C GLN A 310 22.98 -0.30 -11.89
N SER A 311 23.89 -1.05 -12.54
CA SER A 311 23.57 -1.82 -13.75
C SER A 311 22.57 -2.98 -13.52
N GLN A 312 22.40 -3.39 -12.26
CA GLN A 312 21.43 -4.41 -11.88
C GLN A 312 20.06 -3.83 -11.50
N ILE A 313 19.93 -2.50 -11.45
CA ILE A 313 18.65 -1.84 -11.19
C ILE A 313 17.84 -1.81 -12.49
N ILE A 314 16.66 -2.41 -12.46
CA ILE A 314 15.73 -2.40 -13.61
C ILE A 314 14.67 -1.30 -13.47
N ASN A 315 14.37 -0.87 -12.26
CA ASN A 315 13.44 0.25 -12.01
C ASN A 315 13.61 0.82 -10.60
N THR A 316 13.07 2.01 -10.39
CA THR A 316 12.93 2.64 -9.07
C THR A 316 11.49 3.10 -8.88
N SER A 317 11.01 3.05 -7.65
CA SER A 317 9.72 3.63 -7.29
C SER A 317 9.86 4.54 -6.08
N ALA A 318 9.07 5.60 -6.05
CA ALA A 318 9.02 6.55 -4.95
C ALA A 318 7.57 6.79 -4.52
N ALA A 319 7.36 6.96 -3.22
CA ALA A 319 6.05 7.30 -2.68
C ALA A 319 6.19 8.16 -1.42
N ILE A 320 5.14 8.91 -1.11
CA ILE A 320 5.08 9.78 0.06
C ILE A 320 4.19 9.13 1.12
N ARG A 321 4.75 8.96 2.32
CA ARG A 321 3.97 8.55 3.49
C ARG A 321 3.26 9.76 4.07
N PRO A 322 1.92 9.70 4.26
CA PRO A 322 1.16 10.76 4.90
C PRO A 322 1.25 10.63 6.44
N LEU A 323 2.45 10.85 7.00
CA LEU A 323 2.64 10.81 8.44
C LEU A 323 1.88 11.97 9.09
N VAL A 324 1.15 11.70 10.15
CA VAL A 324 0.40 12.72 10.88
C VAL A 324 1.30 13.32 11.96
N ARG A 325 1.38 14.64 11.99
CA ARG A 325 2.16 15.39 12.98
C ARG A 325 1.60 15.15 14.38
N GLU A 326 2.49 14.83 15.31
CA GLU A 326 2.19 14.83 16.74
C GLU A 326 2.62 16.16 17.36
N ALA A 327 1.85 16.61 18.36
CA ALA A 327 2.20 17.83 19.07
C ALA A 327 3.58 17.64 19.73
N GLY A 328 4.54 18.52 19.36
CA GLY A 328 5.90 18.52 19.90
C GLY A 328 6.90 17.56 19.24
N SER A 329 6.52 16.79 18.22
CA SER A 329 7.41 15.89 17.49
C SER A 329 7.78 16.42 16.11
N SER A 330 9.09 16.55 15.84
CA SER A 330 9.66 16.79 14.51
C SER A 330 10.33 15.55 13.92
N ASP A 331 10.43 14.47 14.69
CA ASP A 331 11.10 13.21 14.29
C ASP A 331 10.12 12.29 13.55
N ARG A 332 10.34 12.15 12.23
CA ARG A 332 9.53 11.29 11.35
C ARG A 332 9.61 9.81 11.72
N GLY A 333 10.78 9.37 12.15
CA GLY A 333 11.04 7.97 12.52
C GLY A 333 10.29 7.52 13.79
N LYS A 334 9.97 8.47 14.67
CA LYS A 334 9.23 8.26 15.92
C LYS A 334 7.76 8.70 15.85
N THR A 335 7.33 9.25 14.71
CA THR A 335 5.94 9.68 14.52
C THR A 335 5.01 8.48 14.59
N SER A 336 3.95 8.60 15.38
CA SER A 336 2.91 7.58 15.53
C SER A 336 2.34 7.12 14.19
N ARG A 337 2.11 5.82 14.09
CA ARG A 337 1.48 5.17 12.94
C ARG A 337 -0.01 4.92 13.15
N PHE A 338 -0.61 5.52 14.18
CA PHE A 338 -2.06 5.53 14.34
C PHE A 338 -2.71 6.43 13.29
N HIS A 339 -3.88 6.06 12.85
CA HIS A 339 -4.70 6.93 12.01
C HIS A 339 -5.43 7.97 12.86
N ARG A 340 -5.83 9.05 12.20
CA ARG A 340 -6.64 10.11 12.81
C ARG A 340 -7.80 10.47 11.90
N ILE A 341 -8.94 10.70 12.52
CA ILE A 341 -10.15 11.19 11.87
C ILE A 341 -10.33 12.65 12.31
N PHE A 342 -10.30 13.55 11.34
CA PHE A 342 -10.53 14.98 11.57
C PHE A 342 -11.90 15.37 11.01
N ARG A 343 -12.49 16.43 11.57
CA ARG A 343 -13.79 16.95 11.16
C ARG A 343 -13.72 18.46 10.93
N PRO A 344 -13.38 18.88 9.72
CA PRO A 344 -13.36 20.31 9.38
C PRO A 344 -14.75 20.98 9.48
N SER A 345 -15.82 20.18 9.34
CA SER A 345 -17.20 20.60 9.59
C SER A 345 -18.07 19.40 10.00
N GLN A 346 -19.34 19.63 10.33
CA GLN A 346 -20.27 18.57 10.80
C GLN A 346 -20.47 17.44 9.77
N ASN A 347 -20.33 17.75 8.48
CA ASN A 347 -20.55 16.83 7.37
C ASN A 347 -19.29 16.56 6.53
N MET A 348 -18.12 16.86 7.06
CA MET A 348 -16.83 16.61 6.42
C MET A 348 -15.91 15.79 7.32
N TYR A 349 -15.35 14.72 6.79
CA TYR A 349 -14.41 13.84 7.46
C TYR A 349 -13.09 13.82 6.69
N VAL A 350 -11.99 13.73 7.40
CA VAL A 350 -10.65 13.54 6.82
C VAL A 350 -10.01 12.35 7.49
N LEU A 351 -9.62 11.34 6.73
CA LEU A 351 -8.91 10.16 7.22
C LEU A 351 -7.44 10.23 6.84
N LEU A 352 -6.56 10.33 7.82
CA LEU A 352 -5.11 10.45 7.64
C LEU A 352 -4.31 9.47 8.49
N GLY A 353 -3.08 9.21 8.05
CA GLY A 353 -2.12 8.36 8.77
C GLY A 353 -2.43 6.87 8.65
N GLY A 354 -2.06 6.13 9.70
CA GLY A 354 -2.23 4.69 9.74
C GLY A 354 -1.22 3.90 8.90
N LYS A 355 -1.51 2.63 8.71
CA LYS A 355 -0.71 1.70 7.91
C LYS A 355 -1.54 1.12 6.77
N TYR A 356 -0.87 0.72 5.70
CA TYR A 356 -1.52 -0.01 4.62
C TYR A 356 -2.26 -1.26 5.15
N THR A 357 -1.65 -2.03 6.04
CA THR A 357 -2.22 -3.26 6.60
C THR A 357 -3.55 -3.05 7.31
N THR A 358 -3.74 -1.93 8.01
CA THR A 358 -4.91 -1.67 8.89
C THR A 358 -6.01 -0.85 8.23
N PHE A 359 -5.94 -0.62 6.91
CA PHE A 359 -6.86 0.27 6.18
C PHE A 359 -8.34 -0.06 6.38
N ARG A 360 -8.68 -1.36 6.49
CA ARG A 360 -10.05 -1.81 6.72
C ARG A 360 -10.57 -1.34 8.09
N ARG A 361 -9.77 -1.47 9.15
CA ARG A 361 -10.11 -0.97 10.49
C ARG A 361 -10.26 0.55 10.49
N MET A 362 -9.35 1.24 9.81
CA MET A 362 -9.43 2.70 9.67
C MET A 362 -10.73 3.14 8.99
N ALA A 363 -11.15 2.44 7.94
CA ALA A 363 -12.43 2.67 7.29
C ALA A 363 -13.62 2.39 8.23
N GLN A 364 -13.57 1.26 8.96
CA GLN A 364 -14.60 0.91 9.95
C GLN A 364 -14.79 1.98 11.03
N ASP A 365 -13.72 2.64 11.48
CA ASP A 365 -13.83 3.67 12.51
C ASP A 365 -14.59 4.90 12.01
N VAL A 366 -14.39 5.29 10.75
CA VAL A 366 -15.19 6.35 10.10
C VAL A 366 -16.64 5.88 9.89
N CYS A 367 -16.82 4.68 9.33
CA CYS A 367 -18.15 4.18 8.95
C CYS A 367 -19.03 3.86 10.17
N ARG A 368 -18.45 3.38 11.28
CA ARG A 368 -19.15 3.17 12.55
C ARG A 368 -19.83 4.42 13.07
N GLU A 369 -19.24 5.57 12.82
CA GLU A 369 -19.82 6.85 13.20
C GLU A 369 -20.75 7.42 12.14
N LEU A 370 -20.40 7.31 10.86
CA LEU A 370 -21.13 7.97 9.78
C LEU A 370 -22.40 7.22 9.37
N VAL A 371 -22.35 5.88 9.26
CA VAL A 371 -23.47 5.08 8.76
C VAL A 371 -24.75 5.24 9.60
N PRO A 372 -24.69 5.26 10.96
CA PRO A 372 -25.88 5.54 11.78
C PRO A 372 -26.46 6.93 11.55
N ARG A 373 -25.65 7.94 11.21
CA ARG A 373 -26.13 9.29 10.89
C ARG A 373 -26.94 9.37 9.59
N LEU A 374 -26.78 8.36 8.73
CA LEU A 374 -27.56 8.17 7.51
C LEU A 374 -28.84 7.32 7.75
N GLY A 375 -29.15 6.98 9.00
CA GLY A 375 -30.30 6.15 9.34
C GLY A 375 -30.12 4.66 9.06
N VAL A 376 -28.90 4.21 8.80
CA VAL A 376 -28.57 2.81 8.50
C VAL A 376 -27.89 2.15 9.71
N ALA A 377 -28.25 0.93 10.05
CA ALA A 377 -27.59 0.18 11.11
C ALA A 377 -26.19 -0.28 10.67
N TYR A 378 -25.16 0.06 11.45
CA TYR A 378 -23.80 -0.36 11.17
C TYR A 378 -23.52 -1.78 11.66
N ASN A 379 -22.94 -2.61 10.80
CA ASN A 379 -22.50 -3.97 11.13
C ASN A 379 -21.03 -4.17 10.72
N PRO A 380 -20.08 -4.21 11.66
CA PRO A 380 -18.65 -4.34 11.36
C PRO A 380 -18.29 -5.66 10.68
N ASN A 381 -19.13 -6.69 10.77
CA ASN A 381 -18.87 -8.00 10.18
C ASN A 381 -19.06 -8.03 8.66
N ARG A 382 -19.75 -7.05 8.07
CA ARG A 382 -19.93 -7.00 6.60
C ARG A 382 -18.61 -6.95 5.83
N THR A 383 -17.59 -6.32 6.37
CA THR A 383 -16.27 -6.25 5.74
C THR A 383 -15.38 -7.48 5.99
N LEU A 384 -15.86 -8.47 6.74
CA LEU A 384 -15.18 -9.75 6.95
C LEU A 384 -15.54 -10.79 5.86
N GLU A 385 -16.50 -10.48 5.00
CA GLU A 385 -16.87 -11.33 3.86
C GLU A 385 -15.78 -11.30 2.76
N PRO A 386 -15.55 -12.42 2.06
CA PRO A 386 -14.67 -12.47 0.90
C PRO A 386 -15.05 -11.45 -0.17
N LEU A 387 -14.06 -11.02 -0.95
CA LEU A 387 -14.29 -10.13 -2.09
C LEU A 387 -15.14 -10.87 -3.15
N ARG A 388 -16.26 -10.28 -3.53
CA ARG A 388 -17.20 -10.84 -4.52
C ARG A 388 -16.75 -10.59 -5.96
N ARG A 389 -15.90 -9.59 -6.15
CA ARG A 389 -15.31 -9.24 -7.45
C ARG A 389 -13.80 -9.02 -7.30
N THR A 390 -13.05 -9.88 -7.99
CA THR A 390 -11.58 -9.92 -7.95
C THR A 390 -10.98 -9.56 -9.30
N SER A 391 -9.67 -9.33 -9.34
CA SER A 391 -8.92 -9.11 -10.58
C SER A 391 -9.05 -10.29 -11.54
N ILE A 392 -9.24 -9.99 -12.82
CA ILE A 392 -9.31 -10.99 -13.90
C ILE A 392 -7.97 -11.72 -14.02
N VAL A 393 -6.88 -10.98 -13.85
CA VAL A 393 -5.52 -11.53 -13.79
C VAL A 393 -5.00 -11.39 -12.37
N GLY A 394 -4.74 -12.50 -11.69
CA GLY A 394 -4.21 -12.54 -10.33
C GLY A 394 -2.68 -12.33 -10.31
N THR A 395 -2.13 -12.18 -9.10
CA THR A 395 -0.70 -12.00 -8.89
C THR A 395 0.02 -13.30 -8.54
N PHE A 396 -0.57 -14.09 -7.65
CA PHE A 396 0.02 -15.36 -7.18
C PHE A 396 -0.74 -16.59 -7.69
N GLN A 397 -2.00 -16.40 -8.06
CA GLN A 397 -2.86 -17.40 -8.66
C GLN A 397 -3.54 -16.79 -9.89
N ASN A 398 -3.89 -17.62 -10.88
CA ASN A 398 -4.55 -17.19 -12.12
C ASN A 398 -3.76 -16.11 -12.89
N THR A 399 -2.44 -16.28 -12.99
CA THR A 399 -1.50 -15.29 -13.54
C THR A 399 -1.41 -15.28 -15.06
N HIS A 400 -1.97 -16.28 -15.74
CA HIS A 400 -1.92 -16.37 -17.19
C HIS A 400 -2.78 -15.28 -17.86
N VAL A 401 -2.23 -14.63 -18.88
CA VAL A 401 -2.90 -13.60 -19.69
C VAL A 401 -2.98 -14.08 -21.12
N ASP A 402 -4.19 -14.16 -21.64
CA ASP A 402 -4.51 -14.36 -23.05
C ASP A 402 -5.31 -13.18 -23.61
N ALA A 403 -5.63 -13.21 -24.89
CA ALA A 403 -6.35 -12.14 -25.56
C ALA A 403 -7.76 -11.91 -24.99
N GLU A 404 -8.44 -12.97 -24.53
CA GLU A 404 -9.78 -12.87 -23.97
C GLU A 404 -9.73 -12.19 -22.59
N LYS A 405 -8.83 -12.61 -21.70
CA LYS A 405 -8.64 -11.96 -20.40
C LYS A 405 -8.21 -10.51 -20.54
N LEU A 406 -7.32 -10.22 -21.51
CA LEU A 406 -6.89 -8.86 -21.80
C LEU A 406 -8.09 -7.97 -22.17
N HIS A 407 -8.96 -8.46 -23.06
CA HIS A 407 -10.19 -7.77 -23.44
C HIS A 407 -11.11 -7.53 -22.22
N GLN A 408 -11.28 -8.54 -21.38
CA GLN A 408 -12.08 -8.43 -20.15
C GLN A 408 -11.47 -7.40 -19.17
N VAL A 409 -10.14 -7.39 -18.99
CA VAL A 409 -9.44 -6.40 -18.15
C VAL A 409 -9.71 -4.99 -18.63
N ILE A 410 -9.52 -4.73 -19.93
CA ILE A 410 -9.75 -3.39 -20.51
C ILE A 410 -11.20 -2.94 -20.29
N ARG A 411 -12.16 -3.84 -20.53
CA ARG A 411 -13.59 -3.52 -20.48
C ARG A 411 -14.13 -3.37 -19.05
N PHE A 412 -13.68 -4.20 -18.11
CA PHE A 412 -14.32 -4.30 -16.79
C PHE A 412 -13.50 -3.74 -15.65
N GLU A 413 -12.19 -3.53 -15.81
CA GLU A 413 -11.31 -3.04 -14.74
C GLU A 413 -11.01 -1.55 -14.82
N LYS A 414 -11.86 -0.75 -15.50
CA LYS A 414 -11.76 0.73 -15.59
C LYS A 414 -10.42 1.22 -16.11
N VAL A 415 -9.87 0.54 -17.09
CA VAL A 415 -8.68 0.99 -17.81
C VAL A 415 -9.05 2.22 -18.65
N ARG A 416 -8.40 3.36 -18.38
CA ARG A 416 -8.59 4.62 -19.09
C ARG A 416 -7.38 5.02 -19.92
N THR A 417 -6.21 4.52 -19.53
CA THR A 417 -4.93 4.74 -20.23
C THR A 417 -4.18 3.43 -20.40
N PHE A 418 -3.25 3.42 -21.34
CA PHE A 418 -2.38 2.25 -21.54
C PHE A 418 -1.49 1.98 -20.31
N ASP A 419 -1.12 3.05 -19.60
CA ASP A 419 -0.38 2.97 -18.34
C ASP A 419 -1.15 2.22 -17.25
N ASP A 420 -2.47 2.44 -17.14
CA ASP A 420 -3.33 1.69 -16.21
C ASP A 420 -3.29 0.19 -16.49
N LEU A 421 -3.39 -0.17 -17.78
CA LEU A 421 -3.36 -1.56 -18.20
C LEU A 421 -2.05 -2.23 -17.80
N VAL A 422 -0.94 -1.65 -18.23
CA VAL A 422 0.39 -2.27 -18.06
C VAL A 422 0.85 -2.25 -16.61
N HIS A 423 0.78 -1.11 -15.95
CA HIS A 423 1.39 -0.95 -14.64
C HIS A 423 0.50 -1.37 -13.47
N ARG A 424 -0.83 -1.37 -13.63
CA ARG A 424 -1.75 -1.65 -12.51
C ARG A 424 -2.68 -2.84 -12.70
N ARG A 425 -3.05 -3.17 -13.93
CA ARG A 425 -3.93 -4.34 -14.17
C ARG A 425 -3.15 -5.61 -14.51
N LEU A 426 -2.09 -5.49 -15.32
CA LEU A 426 -1.27 -6.62 -15.74
C LEU A 426 0.03 -6.77 -14.94
N SER A 427 0.47 -5.72 -14.26
CA SER A 427 1.74 -5.74 -13.54
C SER A 427 1.67 -6.63 -12.30
N TRP A 428 2.35 -7.71 -12.35
CA TRP A 428 2.53 -8.60 -11.22
C TRP A 428 3.67 -8.13 -10.31
N LEU A 429 3.63 -6.89 -9.84
CA LEU A 429 4.62 -6.30 -8.95
C LEU A 429 5.94 -5.88 -9.60
N ARG A 430 6.07 -5.79 -10.97
CA ARG A 430 7.40 -5.57 -11.54
C ARG A 430 7.43 -5.16 -13.01
N PRO A 431 8.50 -4.46 -13.39
CA PRO A 431 8.95 -4.47 -14.77
C PRO A 431 9.61 -5.83 -15.08
N SER A 432 9.20 -6.48 -16.16
CA SER A 432 9.83 -7.66 -16.72
C SER A 432 9.79 -7.62 -18.23
N GLU A 433 10.66 -8.41 -18.89
CA GLU A 433 10.63 -8.53 -20.34
C GLU A 433 9.31 -9.12 -20.83
N GLU A 434 8.75 -10.10 -20.12
CA GLU A 434 7.44 -10.71 -20.39
C GLU A 434 6.32 -9.67 -20.36
N ILE A 435 6.32 -8.75 -19.37
CA ILE A 435 5.33 -7.66 -19.30
C ILE A 435 5.53 -6.67 -20.45
N ASN A 436 6.77 -6.34 -20.83
CA ASN A 436 7.03 -5.46 -21.95
C ASN A 436 6.57 -6.06 -23.27
N GLU A 437 6.78 -7.35 -23.49
CA GLU A 437 6.28 -8.08 -24.65
C GLU A 437 4.74 -8.13 -24.66
N LEU A 438 4.16 -8.45 -23.50
CA LEU A 438 2.71 -8.44 -23.32
C LEU A 438 2.11 -7.05 -23.53
N ALA A 439 2.82 -6.01 -23.05
CA ALA A 439 2.44 -4.62 -23.28
C ALA A 439 2.44 -4.26 -24.76
N GLY A 440 3.43 -4.73 -25.54
CA GLY A 440 3.46 -4.54 -26.99
C GLY A 440 2.24 -5.15 -27.69
N LYS A 441 1.94 -6.41 -27.39
CA LYS A 441 0.75 -7.11 -27.91
C LYS A 441 -0.57 -6.48 -27.43
N SER A 442 -0.60 -5.96 -26.22
CA SER A 442 -1.77 -5.33 -25.62
C SER A 442 -2.08 -3.96 -26.22
N ARG A 443 -1.07 -3.26 -26.75
CA ARG A 443 -1.23 -1.92 -27.31
C ARG A 443 -2.15 -1.93 -28.52
N GLU A 444 -1.97 -2.87 -29.43
CA GLU A 444 -2.85 -3.01 -30.61
C GLU A 444 -4.31 -3.31 -30.22
N TYR A 445 -4.49 -4.10 -29.17
CA TYR A 445 -5.80 -4.44 -28.62
C TYR A 445 -6.47 -3.23 -27.98
N TRP A 446 -5.72 -2.50 -27.15
CA TRP A 446 -6.21 -1.33 -26.44
C TRP A 446 -6.62 -0.21 -27.40
N GLU A 447 -5.80 0.06 -28.44
CA GLU A 447 -6.10 1.07 -29.45
C GLU A 447 -7.38 0.73 -30.24
N LYS A 448 -7.64 -0.55 -30.50
CA LYS A 448 -8.88 -1.01 -31.15
C LYS A 448 -10.13 -0.90 -30.27
N GLU A 449 -9.99 -1.09 -28.95
CA GLU A 449 -11.13 -1.03 -28.01
C GLU A 449 -11.50 0.41 -27.63
N ILE A 450 -10.55 1.33 -27.55
CA ILE A 450 -10.83 2.76 -27.25
C ILE A 450 -11.44 3.48 -28.44
N GLN A 451 -11.24 2.99 -29.68
CA GLN A 451 -11.86 3.57 -30.89
C GLN A 451 -13.33 3.13 -31.09
N LYS A 452 -13.83 2.19 -30.30
CA LYS A 452 -15.25 1.78 -30.25
C LYS A 452 -16.05 2.57 -29.22
#